data_d1a6a2161bf2f90c0613537febac5ba1
#
_entry.id   d1a6a2161bf2f90c0613537febac5ba1
#
_cell.length_a   1.000
_cell.length_b   1.000
_cell.length_c   1.000
_cell.angle_alpha   90.00
_cell.angle_beta   90.00
_cell.angle_gamma   90.00
#
_symmetry.space_group_name_H-M   'P 1'
#
loop_
_entity.id
_entity.type
_entity.pdbx_description
1 polymer ?
#
loop_
_entity_poly.entity_id
_entity_poly.type
_entity_poly.pdbx_seq_one_letter_code
_entity_poly.pdbx_strand_id
1 'polypeptide(L)'
;MDNTGRMSGTINKQWFLYQEKEVFQDKRQKKLILGIPNELEKGENRICLTPESVHILVSMGHEVLIQRGAGNNAYYGDTEYADAGAMIVETLGEVYTADVVLKATSVSAGDTVYMHDRQVILSPLKLCDMRKDAITEMMQKKVTAVGFDILKDGEGYPVVRIMSEIAGNSAIMIASEYLNNSRGGKGIVLGGISGITPAEIVILGAGTLGEFAARTALGLGATVKIFDPSVERLRK
;
A
#
# COMPACT_ATOMS: atom_id res chain seq x y z
N MET A 1 -26.52 -16.48 -49.42
CA MET A 1 -26.30 -17.38 -48.23
C MET A 1 -24.83 -17.31 -47.91
N ASP A 2 -24.42 -16.47 -46.96
CA ASP A 2 -23.07 -16.43 -46.42
C ASP A 2 -23.16 -16.10 -44.93
N ASN A 3 -22.92 -17.12 -44.17
CA ASN A 3 -23.15 -17.15 -42.73
C ASN A 3 -21.76 -17.06 -42.05
N THR A 4 -21.19 -15.89 -41.89
CA THR A 4 -20.01 -15.69 -41.07
C THR A 4 -20.36 -14.87 -39.84
N GLY A 5 -20.85 -15.58 -38.82
CA GLY A 5 -21.05 -15.02 -37.49
C GLY A 5 -19.72 -14.64 -36.83
N ARG A 6 -19.25 -13.44 -37.05
CA ARG A 6 -18.20 -12.83 -36.21
C ARG A 6 -18.89 -12.21 -35.00
N MET A 7 -18.79 -12.86 -33.86
CA MET A 7 -19.01 -12.23 -32.58
C MET A 7 -17.92 -11.16 -32.37
N SER A 8 -18.22 -9.92 -32.72
CA SER A 8 -17.45 -8.76 -32.29
C SER A 8 -17.79 -8.48 -30.83
N GLY A 9 -17.15 -9.20 -29.92
CA GLY A 9 -17.16 -8.85 -28.50
C GLY A 9 -16.45 -7.51 -28.29
N THR A 10 -17.18 -6.42 -28.40
CA THR A 10 -16.71 -5.11 -27.95
C THR A 10 -16.54 -5.21 -26.44
N ILE A 11 -15.30 -5.42 -25.99
CA ILE A 11 -14.96 -5.30 -24.57
C ILE A 11 -15.28 -3.87 -24.17
N ASN A 12 -16.34 -3.72 -23.40
CA ASN A 12 -16.78 -2.44 -22.90
C ASN A 12 -15.72 -1.90 -21.94
N LYS A 13 -14.86 -0.99 -22.39
CA LYS A 13 -13.80 -0.34 -21.61
C LYS A 13 -14.29 0.37 -20.34
N GLN A 14 -15.59 0.56 -20.19
CA GLN A 14 -16.20 1.18 -19.01
C GLN A 14 -16.04 0.35 -17.72
N TRP A 15 -15.70 -0.95 -17.80
CA TRP A 15 -15.48 -1.78 -16.61
C TRP A 15 -14.12 -1.53 -15.94
N PHE A 16 -13.20 -0.84 -16.60
CA PHE A 16 -11.86 -0.52 -16.06
C PHE A 16 -11.72 0.93 -15.56
N LEU A 17 -12.74 1.76 -15.78
CA LEU A 17 -12.78 3.07 -15.16
C LEU A 17 -13.44 2.89 -13.80
N TYR A 18 -12.64 3.02 -12.73
CA TYR A 18 -13.19 3.31 -11.41
C TYR A 18 -14.11 4.52 -11.60
N GLN A 19 -15.41 4.35 -11.41
CA GLN A 19 -16.30 5.48 -11.30
C GLN A 19 -15.86 6.23 -10.04
N GLU A 20 -15.19 7.35 -10.22
CA GLU A 20 -15.04 8.34 -9.17
C GLU A 20 -16.45 8.68 -8.68
N LYS A 21 -16.81 8.19 -7.51
CA LYS A 21 -17.99 8.68 -6.82
C LYS A 21 -17.68 10.15 -6.57
N GLU A 22 -18.51 11.05 -7.13
CA GLU A 22 -18.48 12.45 -6.75
C GLU A 22 -18.46 12.50 -5.21
N VAL A 23 -17.34 12.90 -4.67
CA VAL A 23 -17.22 13.16 -3.24
C VAL A 23 -18.10 14.37 -2.99
N PHE A 24 -19.25 14.15 -2.37
CA PHE A 24 -20.13 15.24 -1.96
C PHE A 24 -19.31 16.22 -1.14
N GLN A 25 -19.06 17.41 -1.69
CA GLN A 25 -18.49 18.51 -0.93
C GLN A 25 -19.52 18.94 0.11
N ASP A 26 -19.42 18.38 1.31
CA ASP A 26 -20.09 18.95 2.45
C ASP A 26 -19.42 20.31 2.76
N LYS A 27 -20.12 21.40 2.51
CA LYS A 27 -19.65 22.78 2.67
C LYS A 27 -19.18 23.16 4.07
N ARG A 28 -19.07 22.17 5.00
CA ARG A 28 -18.63 22.32 6.39
C ARG A 28 -17.31 21.60 6.68
N GLN A 29 -16.60 21.11 5.71
CA GLN A 29 -15.32 20.45 6.00
C GLN A 29 -14.33 21.49 6.54
N LYS A 30 -13.88 21.26 7.76
CA LYS A 30 -12.79 22.05 8.36
C LYS A 30 -11.55 21.85 7.53
N LYS A 31 -10.93 22.94 7.09
CA LYS A 31 -9.62 22.91 6.46
C LYS A 31 -8.64 22.23 7.43
N LEU A 32 -7.91 21.23 6.94
CA LEU A 32 -6.88 20.50 7.66
C LEU A 32 -5.53 20.76 7.04
N ILE A 33 -4.49 20.72 7.86
CA ILE A 33 -3.11 20.67 7.42
C ILE A 33 -2.63 19.23 7.60
N LEU A 34 -2.17 18.61 6.51
CA LEU A 34 -1.63 17.26 6.49
C LEU A 34 -0.11 17.30 6.35
N GLY A 35 0.60 16.54 7.16
CA GLY A 35 2.06 16.46 7.13
C GLY A 35 2.55 15.09 6.70
N ILE A 36 3.53 15.04 5.80
CA ILE A 36 4.15 13.81 5.30
C ILE A 36 5.65 13.93 5.53
N PRO A 37 6.21 13.16 6.48
CA PRO A 37 7.64 13.16 6.74
C PRO A 37 8.42 12.40 5.67
N ASN A 38 9.69 12.71 5.54
CA ASN A 38 10.65 11.87 4.83
C ASN A 38 11.01 10.68 5.74
N GLU A 39 10.60 9.48 5.35
CA GLU A 39 10.81 8.28 6.15
C GLU A 39 12.19 7.70 5.87
N LEU A 40 13.04 7.70 6.90
CA LEU A 40 14.44 7.28 6.80
C LEU A 40 14.67 5.82 7.22
N GLU A 41 13.60 5.05 7.45
CA GLU A 41 13.73 3.64 7.83
C GLU A 41 14.36 2.85 6.68
N LYS A 42 15.39 2.06 7.00
CA LYS A 42 16.13 1.29 5.99
C LYS A 42 15.21 0.30 5.27
N GLY A 43 15.11 0.47 3.95
CA GLY A 43 14.28 -0.37 3.09
C GLY A 43 12.84 0.10 2.93
N GLU A 44 12.44 1.23 3.55
CA GLU A 44 11.16 1.86 3.26
C GLU A 44 11.29 2.77 2.04
N ASN A 45 10.58 2.42 0.99
CA ASN A 45 10.55 3.18 -0.26
C ASN A 45 9.15 3.74 -0.56
N ARG A 46 8.17 3.45 0.29
CA ARG A 46 6.80 3.92 0.09
C ARG A 46 6.63 5.32 0.64
N ILE A 47 5.66 6.03 0.08
CA ILE A 47 5.15 7.29 0.60
C ILE A 47 3.64 7.21 0.76
N CYS A 48 3.08 7.91 1.74
CA CYS A 48 1.65 7.83 2.05
C CYS A 48 0.75 8.41 0.96
N LEU A 49 1.19 9.46 0.28
CA LEU A 49 0.42 10.13 -0.76
C LEU A 49 1.28 10.32 -2.01
N THR A 50 0.70 10.02 -3.16
CA THR A 50 1.27 10.40 -4.47
C THR A 50 0.98 11.86 -4.78
N PRO A 51 1.69 12.52 -5.72
CA PRO A 51 1.36 13.88 -6.16
C PRO A 51 -0.10 14.04 -6.61
N GLU A 52 -0.65 13.04 -7.30
CA GLU A 52 -2.06 13.03 -7.71
C GLU A 52 -3.01 13.05 -6.50
N SER A 53 -2.73 12.24 -5.47
CA SER A 53 -3.52 12.23 -4.23
C SER A 53 -3.43 13.56 -3.48
N VAL A 54 -2.26 14.20 -3.51
CA VAL A 54 -2.04 15.54 -2.95
C VAL A 54 -2.88 16.56 -3.69
N HIS A 55 -2.88 16.53 -5.02
CA HIS A 55 -3.70 17.44 -5.83
C HIS A 55 -5.19 17.33 -5.47
N ILE A 56 -5.70 16.11 -5.25
CA ILE A 56 -7.09 15.91 -4.82
C ILE A 56 -7.35 16.58 -3.47
N LEU A 57 -6.48 16.36 -2.47
CA LEU A 57 -6.65 16.93 -1.13
C LEU A 57 -6.55 18.46 -1.15
N VAL A 58 -5.64 19.03 -1.92
CA VAL A 58 -5.51 20.48 -2.10
C VAL A 58 -6.76 21.06 -2.81
N SER A 59 -7.27 20.39 -3.82
CA SER A 59 -8.51 20.81 -4.51
C SER A 59 -9.74 20.77 -3.60
N MET A 60 -9.74 19.92 -2.58
CA MET A 60 -10.74 19.86 -1.51
C MET A 60 -10.57 20.97 -0.44
N GLY A 61 -9.53 21.78 -0.54
CA GLY A 61 -9.27 22.92 0.34
C GLY A 61 -8.36 22.60 1.54
N HIS A 62 -7.71 21.43 1.57
CA HIS A 62 -6.72 21.09 2.59
C HIS A 62 -5.34 21.67 2.22
N GLU A 63 -4.45 21.79 3.21
CA GLU A 63 -3.03 22.07 3.01
C GLU A 63 -2.22 20.79 3.19
N VAL A 64 -1.18 20.60 2.38
CA VAL A 64 -0.29 19.45 2.50
C VAL A 64 1.15 19.92 2.62
N LEU A 65 1.80 19.55 3.72
CA LEU A 65 3.21 19.77 3.99
C LEU A 65 3.96 18.47 3.67
N ILE A 66 4.97 18.55 2.83
CA ILE A 66 5.81 17.39 2.50
C ILE A 66 7.24 17.72 2.81
N GLN A 67 7.90 16.89 3.60
CA GLN A 67 9.31 17.06 3.87
C GLN A 67 10.11 16.83 2.59
N ARG A 68 11.10 17.70 2.36
CA ARG A 68 12.00 17.62 1.20
C ARG A 68 12.54 16.20 1.02
N GLY A 69 12.44 15.69 -0.21
CA GLY A 69 12.93 14.37 -0.59
C GLY A 69 12.08 13.19 -0.11
N ALA A 70 10.94 13.42 0.54
CA ALA A 70 10.07 12.33 1.06
C ALA A 70 9.63 11.34 -0.02
N GLY A 71 9.41 11.82 -1.25
CA GLY A 71 8.97 11.00 -2.38
C GLY A 71 10.08 10.34 -3.18
N ASN A 72 11.36 10.67 -2.94
CA ASN A 72 12.47 10.26 -3.80
C ASN A 72 12.59 8.74 -3.96
N ASN A 73 12.40 7.98 -2.88
CA ASN A 73 12.47 6.52 -2.91
C ASN A 73 11.30 5.88 -3.64
N ALA A 74 10.18 6.61 -3.79
CA ALA A 74 9.02 6.23 -4.57
C ALA A 74 9.03 6.83 -5.99
N TYR A 75 10.15 7.42 -6.39
CA TYR A 75 10.36 8.07 -7.69
C TYR A 75 9.49 9.31 -7.96
N TYR A 76 9.07 10.01 -6.90
CA TYR A 76 8.39 11.30 -6.99
C TYR A 76 9.32 12.41 -6.49
N GLY A 77 9.56 13.41 -7.34
CA GLY A 77 10.39 14.57 -7.00
C GLY A 77 9.61 15.65 -6.24
N ASP A 78 10.32 16.49 -5.50
CA ASP A 78 9.73 17.63 -4.77
C ASP A 78 8.96 18.59 -5.70
N THR A 79 9.40 18.74 -6.96
CA THR A 79 8.73 19.57 -7.96
C THR A 79 7.34 19.04 -8.31
N GLU A 80 7.18 17.71 -8.44
CA GLU A 80 5.89 17.10 -8.74
C GLU A 80 4.88 17.34 -7.60
N TYR A 81 5.35 17.31 -6.35
CA TYR A 81 4.52 17.63 -5.19
C TYR A 81 4.18 19.12 -5.12
N ALA A 82 5.12 19.99 -5.44
CA ALA A 82 4.88 21.44 -5.48
C ALA A 82 3.87 21.80 -6.59
N ASP A 83 3.99 21.18 -7.76
CA ASP A 83 3.05 21.34 -8.87
C ASP A 83 1.64 20.83 -8.52
N ALA A 84 1.55 19.79 -7.67
CA ALA A 84 0.31 19.29 -7.10
C ALA A 84 -0.30 20.20 -6.02
N GLY A 85 0.41 21.24 -5.61
CA GLY A 85 -0.03 22.22 -4.62
C GLY A 85 0.43 21.95 -3.19
N ALA A 86 1.37 21.01 -2.97
CA ALA A 86 1.99 20.83 -1.66
C ALA A 86 3.00 21.91 -1.34
N MET A 87 3.18 22.20 -0.07
CA MET A 87 4.28 23.01 0.46
C MET A 87 5.44 22.10 0.85
N ILE A 88 6.60 22.29 0.22
CA ILE A 88 7.82 21.55 0.57
C ILE A 88 8.46 22.22 1.78
N VAL A 89 8.69 21.45 2.85
CA VAL A 89 9.29 21.89 4.10
C VAL A 89 10.62 21.17 4.32
N GLU A 90 11.54 21.81 5.04
CA GLU A 90 12.92 21.30 5.18
C GLU A 90 13.05 20.32 6.35
N THR A 91 12.35 20.57 7.43
CA THR A 91 12.58 19.87 8.70
C THR A 91 11.40 19.02 9.12
N LEU A 92 11.68 17.94 9.86
CA LEU A 92 10.67 17.10 10.47
C LEU A 92 9.76 17.89 11.42
N GLY A 93 10.32 18.86 12.15
CA GLY A 93 9.55 19.74 13.05
C GLY A 93 8.48 20.53 12.31
N GLU A 94 8.77 21.02 11.10
CA GLU A 94 7.77 21.74 10.27
C GLU A 94 6.64 20.80 9.83
N VAL A 95 6.95 19.54 9.48
CA VAL A 95 5.92 18.53 9.15
C VAL A 95 4.97 18.32 10.32
N TYR A 96 5.51 18.24 11.54
CA TYR A 96 4.73 18.01 12.75
C TYR A 96 3.95 19.23 13.26
N THR A 97 4.01 20.38 12.55
CA THR A 97 3.06 21.49 12.78
C THR A 97 1.67 21.19 12.20
N ALA A 98 1.54 20.16 11.39
CA ALA A 98 0.28 19.73 10.75
C ALA A 98 -0.74 19.23 11.79
N ASP A 99 -2.04 19.36 11.46
CA ASP A 99 -3.14 18.77 12.27
C ASP A 99 -3.08 17.24 12.24
N VAL A 100 -2.73 16.68 11.08
CA VAL A 100 -2.68 15.23 10.82
C VAL A 100 -1.35 14.88 10.17
N VAL A 101 -0.60 13.96 10.75
CA VAL A 101 0.63 13.43 10.14
C VAL A 101 0.38 12.01 9.64
N LEU A 102 0.77 11.76 8.37
CA LEU A 102 0.66 10.46 7.71
C LEU A 102 2.05 9.83 7.59
N LYS A 103 2.19 8.58 8.05
CA LYS A 103 3.43 7.81 7.96
C LYS A 103 3.18 6.43 7.36
N ALA A 104 4.06 5.98 6.47
CA ALA A 104 4.07 4.62 5.94
C ALA A 104 4.70 3.63 6.93
N THR A 105 5.57 4.12 7.83
CA THR A 105 6.19 3.34 8.92
C THR A 105 5.51 3.61 10.27
N SER A 106 5.77 2.74 11.25
CA SER A 106 5.29 2.94 12.62
C SER A 106 5.92 4.17 13.27
N VAL A 107 5.23 4.72 14.26
CA VAL A 107 5.73 5.84 15.06
C VAL A 107 6.98 5.40 15.83
N SER A 108 8.06 6.15 15.70
CA SER A 108 9.30 5.98 16.46
C SER A 108 9.35 6.89 17.69
N ALA A 109 10.26 6.61 18.63
CA ALA A 109 10.51 7.51 19.75
C ALA A 109 11.07 8.88 19.31
N GLY A 110 11.74 8.95 18.14
CA GLY A 110 12.20 10.21 17.56
C GLY A 110 11.06 11.09 17.06
N ASP A 111 9.96 10.48 16.62
CA ASP A 111 8.78 11.20 16.14
C ASP A 111 8.05 11.92 17.29
N THR A 112 7.96 11.26 18.45
CA THR A 112 7.16 11.76 19.58
C THR A 112 7.65 13.10 20.10
N VAL A 113 8.95 13.42 19.93
CA VAL A 113 9.54 14.71 20.33
C VAL A 113 8.90 15.88 19.59
N TYR A 114 8.57 15.69 18.31
CA TYR A 114 7.99 16.73 17.46
C TYR A 114 6.47 16.85 17.56
N MET A 115 5.80 15.83 18.09
CA MET A 115 4.34 15.84 18.22
C MET A 115 3.87 16.94 19.15
N HIS A 116 2.78 17.61 18.78
CA HIS A 116 2.10 18.58 19.64
C HIS A 116 0.85 17.97 20.30
N ASP A 117 0.28 18.69 21.25
CA ASP A 117 -0.92 18.27 21.96
C ASP A 117 -2.10 18.05 21.00
N ARG A 118 -2.80 16.93 21.18
CA ARG A 118 -4.00 16.52 20.41
C ARG A 118 -3.78 16.33 18.91
N GLN A 119 -2.54 16.15 18.49
CA GLN A 119 -2.22 15.84 17.10
C GLN A 119 -2.85 14.50 16.68
N VAL A 120 -3.19 14.39 15.40
CA VAL A 120 -3.66 13.12 14.81
C VAL A 120 -2.52 12.49 14.02
N ILE A 121 -2.25 11.22 14.27
CA ILE A 121 -1.25 10.43 13.53
C ILE A 121 -1.94 9.26 12.85
N LEU A 122 -1.76 9.14 11.53
CA LEU A 122 -2.17 7.99 10.74
C LEU A 122 -0.92 7.19 10.35
N SER A 123 -0.78 5.98 10.87
CA SER A 123 0.37 5.10 10.58
C SER A 123 0.02 3.65 10.85
N PRO A 124 0.81 2.66 10.37
CA PRO A 124 0.72 1.30 10.90
C PRO A 124 1.22 1.34 12.35
N LEU A 125 0.35 1.15 13.31
CA LEU A 125 0.71 1.37 14.72
C LEU A 125 1.62 0.26 15.27
N LYS A 126 1.41 -1.00 14.87
CA LYS A 126 2.18 -2.16 15.36
C LYS A 126 2.46 -2.09 16.87
N LEU A 127 1.40 -1.91 17.67
CA LEU A 127 1.49 -1.60 19.11
C LEU A 127 2.38 -2.56 19.90
N CYS A 128 2.49 -3.84 19.47
CA CYS A 128 3.36 -4.82 20.12
C CYS A 128 4.85 -4.50 19.99
N ASP A 129 5.23 -3.77 18.95
CA ASP A 129 6.62 -3.44 18.64
C ASP A 129 6.98 -2.02 19.12
N MET A 130 5.99 -1.21 19.51
CA MET A 130 6.21 0.15 19.99
C MET A 130 6.88 0.16 21.37
N ARG A 131 7.81 1.09 21.55
CA ARG A 131 8.45 1.34 22.85
C ARG A 131 7.46 1.96 23.82
N LYS A 132 7.51 1.53 25.09
CA LYS A 132 6.61 2.03 26.13
C LYS A 132 6.75 3.55 26.38
N ASP A 133 7.95 4.10 26.26
CA ASP A 133 8.22 5.52 26.39
C ASP A 133 7.50 6.33 25.31
N ALA A 134 7.55 5.90 24.05
CA ALA A 134 6.83 6.54 22.95
C ALA A 134 5.32 6.55 23.18
N ILE A 135 4.75 5.42 23.61
CA ILE A 135 3.31 5.32 23.93
C ILE A 135 2.97 6.29 25.08
N THR A 136 3.78 6.32 26.14
CA THR A 136 3.55 7.20 27.28
C THR A 136 3.56 8.68 26.89
N GLU A 137 4.51 9.08 26.05
CA GLU A 137 4.62 10.45 25.56
C GLU A 137 3.42 10.85 24.68
N MET A 138 2.99 9.96 23.77
CA MET A 138 1.78 10.18 22.98
C MET A 138 0.54 10.32 23.86
N MET A 139 0.42 9.52 24.93
CA MET A 139 -0.68 9.64 25.89
C MET A 139 -0.64 10.98 26.65
N GLN A 140 0.54 11.44 27.09
CA GLN A 140 0.71 12.74 27.77
C GLN A 140 0.28 13.90 26.86
N LYS A 141 0.65 13.85 25.58
CA LYS A 141 0.28 14.82 24.55
C LYS A 141 -1.16 14.63 24.02
N LYS A 142 -1.89 13.63 24.52
CA LYS A 142 -3.26 13.31 24.07
C LYS A 142 -3.36 13.11 22.56
N VAL A 143 -2.33 12.51 21.96
CA VAL A 143 -2.29 12.21 20.52
C VAL A 143 -3.39 11.22 20.17
N THR A 144 -4.08 11.46 19.06
CA THR A 144 -5.00 10.49 18.47
C THR A 144 -4.27 9.66 17.43
N ALA A 145 -3.92 8.42 17.75
CA ALA A 145 -3.25 7.50 16.84
C ALA A 145 -4.26 6.60 16.12
N VAL A 146 -4.26 6.64 14.80
CA VAL A 146 -5.13 5.85 13.94
C VAL A 146 -4.28 4.83 13.17
N GLY A 147 -4.44 3.55 13.52
CA GLY A 147 -3.78 2.44 12.84
C GLY A 147 -4.50 2.07 11.54
N PHE A 148 -4.00 2.50 10.40
CA PHE A 148 -4.60 2.13 9.13
C PHE A 148 -4.38 0.65 8.75
N ASP A 149 -3.43 -0.01 9.40
CA ASP A 149 -3.17 -1.45 9.28
C ASP A 149 -4.29 -2.32 9.87
N ILE A 150 -5.07 -1.77 10.78
CA ILE A 150 -6.24 -2.42 11.40
C ILE A 150 -7.57 -1.76 11.00
N LEU A 151 -7.54 -0.77 10.13
CA LEU A 151 -8.74 -0.11 9.62
C LEU A 151 -9.57 -1.09 8.79
N LYS A 152 -10.84 -1.27 9.17
CA LYS A 152 -11.78 -2.15 8.48
C LYS A 152 -12.83 -1.35 7.70
N ASP A 153 -13.19 -1.86 6.52
CA ASP A 153 -14.36 -1.47 5.76
C ASP A 153 -15.17 -2.74 5.44
N GLY A 154 -16.28 -2.92 6.13
CA GLY A 154 -17.03 -4.17 6.10
C GLY A 154 -16.17 -5.36 6.55
N GLU A 155 -15.96 -6.34 5.68
CA GLU A 155 -15.14 -7.54 5.96
C GLU A 155 -13.65 -7.38 5.61
N GLY A 156 -13.27 -6.25 5.00
CA GLY A 156 -11.93 -6.05 4.47
C GLY A 156 -11.06 -5.07 5.25
N TYR A 157 -9.75 -5.11 4.96
CA TYR A 157 -8.77 -4.14 5.40
C TYR A 157 -8.28 -3.36 4.16
N PRO A 158 -8.95 -2.26 3.77
CA PRO A 158 -8.76 -1.64 2.45
C PRO A 158 -7.31 -1.20 2.20
N VAL A 159 -6.63 -0.63 3.19
CA VAL A 159 -5.25 -0.16 3.04
C VAL A 159 -4.26 -1.33 2.95
N VAL A 160 -4.38 -2.31 3.86
CA VAL A 160 -3.47 -3.47 3.91
C VAL A 160 -3.69 -4.41 2.74
N ARG A 161 -4.93 -4.49 2.22
CA ARG A 161 -5.29 -5.37 1.10
C ARG A 161 -4.42 -5.12 -0.12
N ILE A 162 -4.27 -3.86 -0.54
CA ILE A 162 -3.46 -3.49 -1.71
C ILE A 162 -2.01 -3.98 -1.56
N MET A 163 -1.42 -3.77 -0.38
CA MET A 163 -0.07 -4.25 -0.08
C MET A 163 0.03 -5.77 -0.10
N SER A 164 -1.00 -6.47 0.39
CA SER A 164 -1.06 -7.94 0.37
C SER A 164 -1.19 -8.49 -1.06
N GLU A 165 -1.91 -7.81 -1.94
CA GLU A 165 -2.03 -8.15 -3.35
C GLU A 165 -0.69 -8.03 -4.07
N ILE A 166 0.02 -6.91 -3.85
CA ILE A 166 1.37 -6.70 -4.40
C ILE A 166 2.34 -7.75 -3.85
N ALA A 167 2.32 -7.99 -2.54
CA ALA A 167 3.21 -8.95 -1.91
C ALA A 167 2.97 -10.38 -2.43
N GLY A 168 1.70 -10.77 -2.65
CA GLY A 168 1.35 -12.07 -3.21
C GLY A 168 1.92 -12.27 -4.62
N ASN A 169 1.74 -11.29 -5.49
CA ASN A 169 2.31 -11.33 -6.85
C ASN A 169 3.83 -11.37 -6.81
N SER A 170 4.45 -10.49 -6.02
CA SER A 170 5.90 -10.39 -5.90
C SER A 170 6.55 -11.64 -5.33
N ALA A 171 5.90 -12.31 -4.38
CA ALA A 171 6.44 -13.51 -3.74
C ALA A 171 6.75 -14.62 -4.76
N ILE A 172 5.87 -14.83 -5.72
CA ILE A 172 6.06 -15.85 -6.76
C ILE A 172 7.14 -15.44 -7.76
N MET A 173 7.21 -14.15 -8.12
CA MET A 173 8.26 -13.62 -9.00
C MET A 173 9.63 -13.79 -8.34
N ILE A 174 9.76 -13.44 -7.07
CA ILE A 174 10.99 -13.61 -6.28
C ILE A 174 11.35 -15.10 -6.15
N ALA A 175 10.38 -15.97 -5.87
CA ALA A 175 10.61 -17.40 -5.80
C ALA A 175 11.14 -17.95 -7.14
N SER A 176 10.59 -17.52 -8.27
CA SER A 176 11.06 -17.86 -9.60
C SER A 176 12.50 -17.41 -9.83
N GLU A 177 12.87 -16.20 -9.39
CA GLU A 177 14.22 -15.68 -9.47
C GLU A 177 15.22 -16.52 -8.69
N TYR A 178 14.86 -16.90 -7.44
CA TYR A 178 15.71 -17.76 -6.60
C TYR A 178 15.82 -19.21 -7.09
N LEU A 179 14.88 -19.69 -7.87
CA LEU A 179 14.97 -21.00 -8.51
C LEU A 179 15.92 -21.01 -9.73
N ASN A 180 16.24 -19.84 -10.26
CA ASN A 180 17.12 -19.68 -11.41
C ASN A 180 18.58 -19.99 -11.04
N ASN A 181 19.29 -20.70 -11.92
CA ASN A 181 20.70 -21.04 -11.72
C ASN A 181 21.63 -19.83 -11.66
N SER A 182 21.28 -18.72 -12.31
CA SER A 182 22.03 -17.45 -12.21
C SER A 182 22.04 -16.86 -10.79
N ARG A 183 21.09 -17.26 -9.93
CA ARG A 183 20.99 -16.89 -8.52
C ARG A 183 21.40 -18.03 -7.58
N GLY A 184 22.05 -19.08 -8.10
CA GLY A 184 22.44 -20.26 -7.31
C GLY A 184 21.31 -21.27 -7.06
N GLY A 185 20.18 -21.10 -7.73
CA GLY A 185 19.06 -22.04 -7.70
C GLY A 185 19.30 -23.27 -8.58
N LYS A 186 18.35 -24.19 -8.58
CA LYS A 186 18.45 -25.48 -9.31
C LYS A 186 18.12 -25.38 -10.81
N GLY A 187 17.85 -24.19 -11.35
CA GLY A 187 17.46 -24.01 -12.75
C GLY A 187 16.05 -24.53 -13.04
N ILE A 188 15.11 -24.38 -12.10
CA ILE A 188 13.74 -24.85 -12.24
C ILE A 188 12.87 -23.74 -12.83
N VAL A 189 12.12 -24.06 -13.87
CA VAL A 189 11.09 -23.20 -14.47
C VAL A 189 9.74 -23.55 -13.87
N LEU A 190 8.97 -22.57 -13.45
CA LEU A 190 7.68 -22.80 -12.75
C LEU A 190 6.65 -23.48 -13.65
N GLY A 191 6.49 -23.02 -14.89
CA GLY A 191 5.48 -23.49 -15.83
C GLY A 191 5.79 -24.81 -16.53
N GLY A 192 6.96 -25.39 -16.30
CA GLY A 192 7.41 -26.56 -17.05
C GLY A 192 7.72 -26.23 -18.55
N ILE A 193 8.10 -27.25 -19.28
CA ILE A 193 8.33 -27.19 -20.73
C ILE A 193 7.93 -28.52 -21.38
N SER A 194 7.97 -28.61 -22.70
CA SER A 194 7.64 -29.88 -23.40
C SER A 194 8.45 -31.05 -22.86
N GLY A 195 7.78 -32.06 -22.32
CA GLY A 195 8.38 -33.24 -21.72
C GLY A 195 8.80 -33.09 -20.24
N ILE A 196 8.68 -31.92 -19.63
CA ILE A 196 8.96 -31.67 -18.19
C ILE A 196 7.73 -31.10 -17.53
N THR A 197 7.29 -31.75 -16.45
CA THR A 197 6.12 -31.31 -15.68
C THR A 197 6.36 -29.94 -15.01
N PRO A 198 5.30 -29.14 -14.83
CA PRO A 198 5.39 -27.89 -14.04
C PRO A 198 5.87 -28.12 -12.62
N ALA A 199 6.50 -27.11 -12.04
CA ALA A 199 6.84 -27.11 -10.63
C ALA A 199 5.57 -27.07 -9.77
N GLU A 200 5.61 -27.75 -8.63
CA GLU A 200 4.55 -27.68 -7.61
C GLU A 200 4.87 -26.58 -6.60
N ILE A 201 3.93 -25.66 -6.40
CA ILE A 201 4.00 -24.60 -5.40
C ILE A 201 2.99 -24.88 -4.31
N VAL A 202 3.46 -24.94 -3.07
CA VAL A 202 2.64 -25.07 -1.88
C VAL A 202 2.48 -23.72 -1.21
N ILE A 203 1.22 -23.27 -1.02
CA ILE A 203 0.88 -22.01 -0.37
C ILE A 203 0.18 -22.31 0.95
N LEU A 204 0.73 -21.78 2.04
CA LEU A 204 0.14 -21.90 3.36
C LEU A 204 -0.58 -20.59 3.73
N GLY A 205 -1.90 -20.61 3.66
CA GLY A 205 -2.80 -19.48 3.87
C GLY A 205 -3.49 -19.03 2.59
N ALA A 206 -4.84 -19.07 2.57
CA ALA A 206 -5.69 -18.60 1.47
C ALA A 206 -6.28 -17.21 1.75
N GLY A 207 -5.53 -16.34 2.47
CA GLY A 207 -5.86 -14.92 2.59
C GLY A 207 -5.55 -14.16 1.30
N THR A 208 -5.71 -12.84 1.31
CA THR A 208 -5.46 -12.00 0.11
C THR A 208 -4.09 -12.25 -0.51
N LEU A 209 -3.04 -12.32 0.31
CA LEU A 209 -1.67 -12.59 -0.18
C LEU A 209 -1.59 -13.97 -0.85
N GLY A 210 -2.10 -15.02 -0.19
CA GLY A 210 -2.08 -16.38 -0.73
C GLY A 210 -2.91 -16.53 -2.00
N GLU A 211 -4.05 -15.87 -2.10
CA GLU A 211 -4.89 -15.83 -3.30
C GLU A 211 -4.13 -15.23 -4.49
N PHE A 212 -3.50 -14.06 -4.31
CA PHE A 212 -2.76 -13.40 -5.38
C PHE A 212 -1.47 -14.17 -5.74
N ALA A 213 -0.80 -14.78 -4.77
CA ALA A 213 0.30 -15.69 -5.03
C ALA A 213 -0.14 -16.90 -5.87
N ALA A 214 -1.29 -17.51 -5.54
CA ALA A 214 -1.84 -18.62 -6.30
C ALA A 214 -2.17 -18.22 -7.74
N ARG A 215 -2.82 -17.07 -7.93
CA ARG A 215 -3.14 -16.55 -9.28
C ARG A 215 -1.88 -16.33 -10.13
N THR A 216 -0.84 -15.74 -9.54
CA THR A 216 0.43 -15.50 -10.23
C THR A 216 1.12 -16.81 -10.56
N ALA A 217 1.17 -17.77 -9.63
CA ALA A 217 1.76 -19.08 -9.86
C ALA A 217 1.05 -19.86 -10.98
N LEU A 218 -0.28 -19.86 -10.98
CA LEU A 218 -1.10 -20.46 -12.04
C LEU A 218 -0.88 -19.73 -13.38
N GLY A 219 -0.79 -18.40 -13.37
CA GLY A 219 -0.50 -17.60 -14.57
C GLY A 219 0.87 -17.89 -15.18
N LEU A 220 1.84 -18.32 -14.38
CA LEU A 220 3.15 -18.81 -14.83
C LEU A 220 3.15 -20.30 -15.21
N GLY A 221 2.00 -20.97 -15.12
CA GLY A 221 1.85 -22.36 -15.50
C GLY A 221 2.27 -23.38 -14.45
N ALA A 222 2.50 -22.97 -13.19
CA ALA A 222 2.85 -23.87 -12.10
C ALA A 222 1.61 -24.68 -11.62
N THR A 223 1.85 -25.81 -10.98
CA THR A 223 0.82 -26.53 -10.21
C THR A 223 0.76 -25.94 -8.81
N VAL A 224 -0.45 -25.60 -8.32
CA VAL A 224 -0.62 -24.94 -7.01
C VAL A 224 -1.41 -25.82 -6.07
N LYS A 225 -0.90 -25.96 -4.84
CA LYS A 225 -1.63 -26.50 -3.70
C LYS A 225 -1.73 -25.43 -2.62
N ILE A 226 -2.95 -25.11 -2.19
CA ILE A 226 -3.19 -24.11 -1.16
C ILE A 226 -3.83 -24.76 0.06
N PHE A 227 -3.38 -24.38 1.25
CA PHE A 227 -3.89 -24.86 2.52
C PHE A 227 -4.33 -23.69 3.39
N ASP A 228 -5.51 -23.77 3.97
CA ASP A 228 -6.04 -22.79 4.94
C ASP A 228 -6.97 -23.51 5.92
N PRO A 229 -6.98 -23.18 7.21
CA PRO A 229 -7.95 -23.72 8.15
C PRO A 229 -9.40 -23.28 7.86
N SER A 230 -9.61 -22.19 7.14
CA SER A 230 -10.91 -21.69 6.74
C SER A 230 -11.35 -22.28 5.40
N VAL A 231 -12.37 -23.14 5.45
CA VAL A 231 -13.00 -23.71 4.24
C VAL A 231 -13.62 -22.61 3.36
N GLU A 232 -14.10 -21.53 3.94
CA GLU A 232 -14.68 -20.40 3.19
C GLU A 232 -13.62 -19.71 2.32
N ARG A 233 -12.39 -19.56 2.82
CA ARG A 233 -11.29 -19.00 2.05
C ARG A 233 -10.83 -19.90 0.92
N LEU A 234 -10.92 -21.22 1.10
CA LEU A 234 -10.56 -22.19 0.07
C LEU A 234 -11.63 -22.32 -1.05
N ARG A 235 -12.83 -21.78 -0.85
CA ARG A 235 -13.91 -21.80 -1.85
C ARG A 235 -13.92 -20.59 -2.79
N LYS A 236 -13.13 -19.56 -2.48
CA LYS A 236 -12.95 -18.37 -3.33
C LYS A 236 -12.03 -18.68 -4.51
#